data_ce8add81e1f424ca2859cc7f7928b685
#
_entry.id   ce8add81e1f424ca2859cc7f7928b685
#
_cell.length_a   1.000
_cell.length_b   1.000
_cell.length_c   1.000
_cell.angle_alpha   90.00
_cell.angle_beta   90.00
_cell.angle_gamma   90.00
#
_symmetry.space_group_name_H-M   'P 1'
#
loop_
_entity.id
_entity.type
_entity.pdbx_description
1 polymer ?
#
loop_
_entity_poly.entity_id
_entity_poly.type
_entity_poly.pdbx_seq_one_letter_code
_entity_poly.pdbx_strand_id
1 'polypeptide(L)'
;EISIDRAFELLSHMKGGPSIQVLIDLALGQDGENSKKAAEVLKTQVFLYEADTARLISAYRDNNSIAEDILKSYSKAEFFTKLPEIEDEIEIVTYVAGEGDISTDLLSPGNQAHSRADRELHGKCFISERAQKEIEELKLKHPDRRIMLVAEKGTMGVGSSRMSGINNVALWTGKQSSPFVPFVNSAPIVAGTNGVSPIFLTTVGVTGGIGVDLKNWVKKIDQDGNPILNNDDTAILEQRYSVDSGTLLKIDVKRKKLLSASGEEELVDLSSSFTPQKMEFMKAGSSYSIVFGKKLQSLACEALGLELNSSYAKAREVTHPNQGMTAVEKIFNANAQGIKGD
;
A
#
# COMPACT_ATOMS: atom_id res chain seq x y z
N GLU A 1 4.45 -15.38 31.17
CA GLU A 1 5.74 -14.71 30.79
C GLU A 1 5.94 -14.82 29.29
N ILE A 2 6.41 -13.74 28.66
CA ILE A 2 6.74 -13.71 27.24
C ILE A 2 8.24 -14.00 27.13
N SER A 3 8.66 -14.94 26.26
CA SER A 3 10.08 -15.16 26.00
C SER A 3 10.71 -13.96 25.30
N ILE A 4 12.02 -13.79 25.46
CA ILE A 4 12.78 -12.69 24.82
C ILE A 4 12.61 -12.75 23.29
N ASP A 5 12.67 -13.91 22.68
CA ASP A 5 12.50 -14.08 21.24
C ASP A 5 11.10 -13.65 20.80
N ARG A 6 10.06 -13.99 21.57
CA ARG A 6 8.71 -13.55 21.30
C ARG A 6 8.55 -12.04 21.48
N ALA A 7 9.27 -11.42 22.43
CA ALA A 7 9.27 -9.96 22.59
C ALA A 7 9.89 -9.27 21.38
N PHE A 8 11.02 -9.75 20.85
CA PHE A 8 11.62 -9.23 19.62
C PHE A 8 10.73 -9.43 18.40
N GLU A 9 10.07 -10.58 18.28
CA GLU A 9 9.08 -10.82 17.24
C GLU A 9 7.95 -9.79 17.30
N LEU A 10 7.37 -9.54 18.47
CA LEU A 10 6.34 -8.53 18.65
C LEU A 10 6.85 -7.11 18.32
N LEU A 11 8.04 -6.74 18.78
CA LEU A 11 8.68 -5.46 18.47
C LEU A 11 8.93 -5.28 16.96
N SER A 12 9.27 -6.35 16.24
CA SER A 12 9.48 -6.30 14.79
C SER A 12 8.20 -5.93 14.04
N HIS A 13 7.05 -6.26 14.61
CA HIS A 13 5.74 -6.00 14.06
C HIS A 13 5.18 -4.61 14.42
N MET A 14 5.67 -4.01 15.50
CA MET A 14 5.29 -2.66 15.91
C MET A 14 6.07 -1.63 15.10
N LYS A 15 5.37 -0.80 14.31
CA LYS A 15 6.04 0.19 13.46
C LYS A 15 5.99 1.58 14.08
N GLY A 16 7.16 2.07 14.49
CA GLY A 16 7.35 3.44 14.96
C GLY A 16 7.09 3.67 16.44
N GLY A 17 7.35 4.89 16.89
CA GLY A 17 7.13 5.34 18.25
C GLY A 17 7.98 4.64 19.32
N PRO A 18 7.40 4.31 20.47
CA PRO A 18 8.15 3.76 21.61
C PRO A 18 8.89 2.44 21.31
N SER A 19 8.38 1.61 20.38
CA SER A 19 9.02 0.35 20.00
C SER A 19 10.40 0.57 19.37
N ILE A 20 10.54 1.60 18.53
CA ILE A 20 11.81 1.97 17.91
C ILE A 20 12.80 2.43 18.98
N GLN A 21 12.35 3.24 19.94
CA GLN A 21 13.21 3.72 21.03
C GLN A 21 13.75 2.56 21.88
N VAL A 22 12.88 1.62 22.26
CA VAL A 22 13.28 0.40 22.98
C VAL A 22 14.30 -0.41 22.19
N LEU A 23 14.09 -0.60 20.89
CA LEU A 23 15.03 -1.32 20.03
C LEU A 23 16.39 -0.61 19.94
N ILE A 24 16.42 0.72 19.87
CA ILE A 24 17.67 1.50 19.86
C ILE A 24 18.38 1.39 21.21
N ASP A 25 17.65 1.49 22.32
CA ASP A 25 18.21 1.35 23.65
C ASP A 25 18.86 -0.03 23.84
N LEU A 26 18.19 -1.08 23.40
CA LEU A 26 18.71 -2.46 23.43
C LEU A 26 19.91 -2.63 22.48
N ALA A 27 19.83 -2.14 21.25
CA ALA A 27 20.89 -2.27 20.25
C ALA A 27 22.19 -1.57 20.68
N LEU A 28 22.07 -0.38 21.29
CA LEU A 28 23.21 0.40 21.77
C LEU A 28 23.67 0.01 23.19
N GLY A 29 22.93 -0.87 23.87
CA GLY A 29 23.25 -1.39 25.19
C GLY A 29 24.45 -2.34 25.22
N GLN A 30 24.78 -2.83 26.41
CA GLN A 30 25.95 -3.70 26.63
C GLN A 30 25.61 -5.20 26.62
N ASP A 31 24.36 -5.58 26.42
CA ASP A 31 23.93 -6.98 26.34
C ASP A 31 24.16 -7.52 24.93
N GLY A 32 25.30 -8.16 24.73
CA GLY A 32 25.82 -8.52 23.42
C GLY A 32 24.89 -9.39 22.56
N GLU A 33 24.06 -10.27 23.14
CA GLU A 33 23.11 -11.08 22.39
C GLU A 33 21.82 -10.29 22.05
N ASN A 34 21.23 -9.64 23.04
CA ASN A 34 20.02 -8.86 22.84
C ASN A 34 20.29 -7.62 21.99
N SER A 35 21.50 -7.01 22.10
CA SER A 35 21.89 -5.90 21.23
C SER A 35 21.94 -6.31 19.76
N LYS A 36 22.46 -7.50 19.44
CA LYS A 36 22.43 -8.00 18.05
C LYS A 36 21.02 -8.30 17.56
N LYS A 37 20.19 -8.94 18.39
CA LYS A 37 18.78 -9.19 18.04
C LYS A 37 18.02 -7.89 17.78
N ALA A 38 18.21 -6.88 18.62
CA ALA A 38 17.60 -5.55 18.42
C ALA A 38 18.07 -4.89 17.14
N ALA A 39 19.36 -5.01 16.80
CA ALA A 39 19.92 -4.50 15.55
C ALA A 39 19.29 -5.16 14.32
N GLU A 40 19.13 -6.48 14.32
CA GLU A 40 18.47 -7.19 13.21
C GLU A 40 17.03 -6.73 13.02
N VAL A 41 16.30 -6.49 14.11
CA VAL A 41 14.94 -5.93 14.03
C VAL A 41 14.98 -4.50 13.49
N LEU A 42 15.89 -3.64 13.99
CA LEU A 42 16.02 -2.25 13.51
C LEU A 42 16.31 -2.17 12.01
N LYS A 43 17.13 -3.06 11.46
CA LYS A 43 17.43 -3.11 10.02
C LYS A 43 16.18 -3.29 9.14
N THR A 44 15.07 -3.78 9.72
CA THR A 44 13.79 -3.93 9.02
C THR A 44 12.86 -2.74 9.21
N GLN A 45 13.18 -1.81 10.11
CA GLN A 45 12.34 -0.66 10.45
C GLN A 45 12.69 0.55 9.59
N VAL A 46 11.67 1.28 9.17
CA VAL A 46 11.83 2.46 8.31
C VAL A 46 11.32 3.75 8.96
N PHE A 47 10.39 3.64 9.94
CA PHE A 47 9.76 4.79 10.57
C PHE A 47 10.54 5.30 11.79
N LEU A 48 11.83 5.61 11.60
CA LEU A 48 12.64 6.24 12.61
C LEU A 48 12.41 7.76 12.62
N TYR A 49 12.31 8.33 13.80
CA TYR A 49 12.34 9.79 13.95
C TYR A 49 13.76 10.31 13.73
N GLU A 50 13.86 11.61 13.46
CA GLU A 50 15.17 12.26 13.25
C GLU A 50 16.08 12.10 14.48
N ALA A 51 15.51 12.21 15.70
CA ALA A 51 16.24 11.98 16.94
C ALA A 51 16.79 10.55 17.06
N ASP A 52 16.02 9.55 16.63
CA ASP A 52 16.42 8.14 16.67
C ASP A 52 17.59 7.88 15.72
N THR A 53 17.52 8.41 14.50
CA THR A 53 18.60 8.32 13.52
C THR A 53 19.86 9.06 14.00
N ALA A 54 19.70 10.23 14.62
CA ALA A 54 20.82 10.98 15.20
C ALA A 54 21.54 10.20 16.32
N ARG A 55 20.80 9.45 17.14
CA ARG A 55 21.40 8.59 18.19
C ARG A 55 22.26 7.48 17.58
N LEU A 56 21.78 6.81 16.52
CA LEU A 56 22.57 5.78 15.81
C LEU A 56 23.83 6.38 15.18
N ILE A 57 23.72 7.57 14.56
CA ILE A 57 24.87 8.27 13.97
C ILE A 57 25.88 8.69 15.05
N SER A 58 25.42 9.18 16.20
CA SER A 58 26.29 9.51 17.31
C SER A 58 27.04 8.29 17.83
N ALA A 59 26.33 7.19 18.07
CA ALA A 59 26.94 5.94 18.53
C ALA A 59 27.98 5.41 17.52
N TYR A 60 27.70 5.51 16.22
CA TYR A 60 28.67 5.16 15.18
C TYR A 60 29.96 6.02 15.28
N ARG A 61 29.82 7.33 15.49
CA ARG A 61 30.96 8.26 15.67
C ARG A 61 31.78 7.92 16.91
N ASP A 62 31.12 7.33 17.93
CA ASP A 62 31.74 6.81 19.16
C ASP A 62 32.30 5.39 18.99
N ASN A 63 32.47 4.91 17.75
CA ASN A 63 32.99 3.60 17.36
C ASN A 63 32.12 2.40 17.81
N ASN A 64 30.80 2.57 17.92
CA ASN A 64 29.89 1.46 18.20
C ASN A 64 29.68 0.62 16.92
N SER A 65 30.17 -0.61 16.93
CA SER A 65 30.11 -1.51 15.76
C SER A 65 28.69 -1.95 15.40
N ILE A 66 27.76 -1.98 16.36
CA ILE A 66 26.35 -2.33 16.09
C ILE A 66 25.66 -1.18 15.36
N ALA A 67 25.92 0.04 15.79
CA ALA A 67 25.41 1.24 15.10
C ALA A 67 25.96 1.32 13.66
N GLU A 68 27.23 1.01 13.46
CA GLU A 68 27.87 0.92 12.13
C GLU A 68 27.15 -0.11 11.24
N ASP A 69 26.87 -1.28 11.77
CA ASP A 69 26.20 -2.37 11.04
C ASP A 69 24.76 -2.00 10.65
N ILE A 70 24.01 -1.36 11.55
CA ILE A 70 22.66 -0.81 11.25
C ILE A 70 22.74 0.24 10.14
N LEU A 71 23.66 1.21 10.24
CA LEU A 71 23.82 2.26 9.23
C LEU A 71 24.24 1.70 7.88
N LYS A 72 25.11 0.68 7.84
CA LYS A 72 25.48 -0.03 6.59
C LYS A 72 24.27 -0.72 5.95
N SER A 73 23.37 -1.30 6.73
CA SER A 73 22.11 -1.87 6.24
C SER A 73 21.20 -0.77 5.67
N TYR A 74 21.07 0.34 6.37
CA TYR A 74 20.27 1.48 5.91
C TYR A 74 20.82 2.13 4.65
N SER A 75 22.15 2.26 4.50
CA SER A 75 22.76 2.80 3.29
C SER A 75 22.46 1.98 2.04
N LYS A 76 22.20 0.68 2.18
CA LYS A 76 21.77 -0.24 1.12
C LYS A 76 20.25 -0.34 1.00
N ALA A 77 19.48 0.39 1.82
CA ALA A 77 18.03 0.29 1.94
C ALA A 77 17.55 -1.16 2.09
N GLU A 78 18.22 -1.97 2.93
CA GLU A 78 17.88 -3.40 3.08
C GLU A 78 16.46 -3.61 3.61
N PHE A 79 15.92 -2.67 4.41
CA PHE A 79 14.52 -2.64 4.82
C PHE A 79 13.51 -2.59 3.64
N PHE A 80 13.97 -2.24 2.44
CA PHE A 80 13.15 -2.22 1.22
C PHE A 80 13.63 -3.27 0.20
N THR A 81 14.93 -3.37 -0.04
CA THR A 81 15.48 -4.27 -1.08
C THR A 81 15.30 -5.74 -0.73
N LYS A 82 15.25 -6.08 0.57
CA LYS A 82 14.99 -7.45 1.07
C LYS A 82 13.51 -7.79 1.22
N LEU A 83 12.59 -6.84 0.97
CA LEU A 83 11.16 -7.17 0.97
C LEU A 83 10.85 -8.13 -0.19
N PRO A 84 9.90 -9.06 0.01
CA PRO A 84 9.43 -9.93 -1.05
C PRO A 84 8.98 -9.12 -2.27
N GLU A 85 9.24 -9.65 -3.45
CA GLU A 85 8.71 -9.07 -4.68
C GLU A 85 7.18 -9.26 -4.74
N ILE A 86 6.53 -8.40 -5.51
CA ILE A 86 5.08 -8.52 -5.75
C ILE A 86 4.85 -9.78 -6.56
N GLU A 87 3.86 -10.57 -6.15
CA GLU A 87 3.44 -11.78 -6.84
C GLU A 87 3.10 -11.46 -8.32
N ASP A 88 3.50 -12.31 -9.25
CA ASP A 88 3.18 -12.15 -10.68
C ASP A 88 1.67 -12.29 -10.95
N GLU A 89 1.00 -13.12 -10.16
CA GLU A 89 -0.43 -13.34 -10.17
C GLU A 89 -1.02 -13.23 -8.78
N ILE A 90 -2.15 -12.56 -8.65
CA ILE A 90 -2.87 -12.40 -7.38
C ILE A 90 -4.25 -13.06 -7.55
N GLU A 91 -4.45 -14.18 -6.86
CA GLU A 91 -5.74 -14.84 -6.79
C GLU A 91 -6.70 -14.06 -5.90
N ILE A 92 -7.94 -13.87 -6.38
CA ILE A 92 -8.92 -13.00 -5.71
C ILE A 92 -10.23 -13.76 -5.49
N VAL A 93 -10.88 -13.45 -4.37
CA VAL A 93 -12.29 -13.70 -4.13
C VAL A 93 -12.97 -12.37 -3.79
N THR A 94 -14.16 -12.12 -4.32
CA THR A 94 -14.87 -10.87 -4.10
C THR A 94 -15.70 -10.91 -2.81
N TYR A 95 -15.82 -9.77 -2.15
CA TYR A 95 -16.82 -9.51 -1.13
C TYR A 95 -17.58 -8.23 -1.49
N VAL A 96 -18.88 -8.37 -1.73
CA VAL A 96 -19.77 -7.23 -2.02
C VAL A 96 -20.18 -6.56 -0.70
N ALA A 97 -19.69 -5.35 -0.49
CA ALA A 97 -19.96 -4.58 0.73
C ALA A 97 -21.40 -4.06 0.81
N GLY A 98 -22.04 -3.93 -0.34
CA GLY A 98 -23.43 -3.46 -0.47
C GLY A 98 -23.75 -3.05 -1.90
N GLU A 99 -25.05 -2.88 -2.18
CA GLU A 99 -25.54 -2.25 -3.41
C GLU A 99 -25.51 -0.73 -3.28
N GLY A 100 -25.07 -0.04 -4.35
CA GLY A 100 -24.95 1.41 -4.38
C GLY A 100 -23.58 1.91 -3.91
N ASP A 101 -23.51 3.21 -3.66
CA ASP A 101 -22.26 3.87 -3.29
C ASP A 101 -21.79 3.46 -1.90
N ILE A 102 -20.53 3.06 -1.81
CA ILE A 102 -19.85 2.80 -0.54
C ILE A 102 -19.08 4.04 -0.13
N SER A 103 -19.55 4.70 0.93
CA SER A 103 -18.90 5.89 1.45
C SER A 103 -17.69 5.57 2.33
N THR A 104 -16.77 6.51 2.43
CA THR A 104 -15.65 6.42 3.38
C THR A 104 -16.10 6.48 4.83
N ASP A 105 -17.31 6.98 5.12
CA ASP A 105 -17.91 6.92 6.44
C ASP A 105 -18.35 5.49 6.82
N LEU A 106 -18.76 4.68 5.85
CA LEU A 106 -19.04 3.26 6.08
C LEU A 106 -17.77 2.48 6.39
N LEU A 107 -16.66 2.83 5.73
CA LEU A 107 -15.37 2.17 5.93
C LEU A 107 -14.66 2.66 7.21
N SER A 108 -14.86 3.92 7.62
CA SER A 108 -14.23 4.57 8.77
C SER A 108 -15.12 5.71 9.28
N PRO A 109 -16.07 5.43 10.17
CA PRO A 109 -17.03 6.41 10.65
C PRO A 109 -16.40 7.64 11.30
N GLY A 110 -16.91 8.83 10.97
CA GLY A 110 -16.39 10.10 11.48
C GLY A 110 -16.52 10.24 12.99
N ASN A 111 -17.62 9.72 13.58
CA ASN A 111 -17.85 9.71 15.02
C ASN A 111 -16.87 8.80 15.81
N GLN A 112 -16.15 7.90 15.12
CA GLN A 112 -15.12 7.04 15.68
C GLN A 112 -13.70 7.54 15.42
N ALA A 113 -13.54 8.82 15.07
CA ALA A 113 -12.24 9.40 14.74
C ALA A 113 -11.19 9.29 15.87
N HIS A 114 -11.64 9.28 17.12
CA HIS A 114 -10.79 9.13 18.30
C HIS A 114 -10.04 7.79 18.36
N SER A 115 -10.57 6.72 17.74
CA SER A 115 -9.96 5.39 17.73
C SER A 115 -8.95 5.18 16.60
N ARG A 116 -8.78 6.13 15.66
CA ARG A 116 -7.94 5.96 14.45
C ARG A 116 -6.46 5.73 14.73
N ALA A 117 -5.96 6.17 15.88
CA ALA A 117 -4.58 5.92 16.30
C ALA A 117 -4.34 4.43 16.63
N ASP A 118 -5.38 3.74 17.10
CA ASP A 118 -5.38 2.30 17.35
C ASP A 118 -6.14 1.59 16.23
N ARG A 119 -5.40 0.95 15.33
CA ARG A 119 -5.96 0.34 14.11
C ARG A 119 -6.88 -0.83 14.39
N GLU A 120 -6.57 -1.65 15.39
CA GLU A 120 -7.41 -2.79 15.75
C GLU A 120 -8.73 -2.32 16.36
N LEU A 121 -8.66 -1.33 17.24
CA LEU A 121 -9.85 -0.73 17.82
C LEU A 121 -10.69 -0.06 16.73
N HIS A 122 -10.07 0.72 15.85
CA HIS A 122 -10.77 1.39 14.76
C HIS A 122 -11.32 0.41 13.71
N GLY A 123 -10.63 -0.70 13.50
CA GLY A 123 -11.07 -1.78 12.61
C GLY A 123 -12.43 -2.39 12.99
N LYS A 124 -12.77 -2.38 14.27
CA LYS A 124 -14.09 -2.83 14.75
C LYS A 124 -15.26 -1.99 14.21
N CYS A 125 -14.98 -0.79 13.71
CA CYS A 125 -15.99 0.10 13.12
C CYS A 125 -16.19 -0.13 11.61
N PHE A 126 -15.50 -1.12 11.01
CA PHE A 126 -15.56 -1.40 9.58
C PHE A 126 -16.90 -1.99 9.18
N ILE A 127 -17.61 -1.30 8.33
CA ILE A 127 -18.91 -1.67 7.71
C ILE A 127 -19.95 -2.13 8.76
N SER A 128 -19.87 -3.40 9.20
CA SER A 128 -20.74 -3.98 10.22
C SER A 128 -20.15 -5.29 10.75
N GLU A 129 -20.57 -5.72 11.94
CA GLU A 129 -20.17 -7.02 12.51
C GLU A 129 -20.55 -8.20 11.59
N ARG A 130 -21.66 -8.09 10.88
CA ARG A 130 -22.06 -9.09 9.90
C ARG A 130 -21.07 -9.18 8.76
N ALA A 131 -20.69 -8.04 8.16
CA ALA A 131 -19.69 -7.99 7.09
C ALA A 131 -18.33 -8.56 7.53
N GLN A 132 -17.92 -8.25 8.76
CA GLN A 132 -16.69 -8.76 9.35
C GLN A 132 -16.69 -10.29 9.42
N LYS A 133 -17.77 -10.90 9.91
CA LYS A 133 -17.93 -12.37 9.98
C LYS A 133 -17.94 -13.01 8.59
N GLU A 134 -18.67 -12.44 7.65
CA GLU A 134 -18.75 -12.95 6.27
C GLU A 134 -17.37 -12.90 5.59
N ILE A 135 -16.56 -11.86 5.85
CA ILE A 135 -15.19 -11.75 5.36
C ILE A 135 -14.29 -12.81 6.00
N GLU A 136 -14.43 -13.07 7.31
CA GLU A 136 -13.67 -14.13 7.99
C GLU A 136 -14.05 -15.52 7.44
N GLU A 137 -15.31 -15.78 7.18
CA GLU A 137 -15.77 -17.02 6.54
C GLU A 137 -15.18 -17.18 5.13
N LEU A 138 -15.14 -16.10 4.33
CA LEU A 138 -14.49 -16.13 3.01
C LEU A 138 -12.99 -16.42 3.10
N LYS A 139 -12.29 -15.86 4.09
CA LYS A 139 -10.86 -16.16 4.32
C LYS A 139 -10.64 -17.63 4.67
N LEU A 140 -11.49 -18.19 5.51
CA LEU A 140 -11.40 -19.61 5.87
C LEU A 140 -11.68 -20.52 4.67
N LYS A 141 -12.65 -20.14 3.83
CA LYS A 141 -13.00 -20.91 2.62
C LYS A 141 -11.95 -20.77 1.51
N HIS A 142 -11.27 -19.63 1.43
CA HIS A 142 -10.31 -19.31 0.37
C HIS A 142 -9.00 -18.78 0.97
N PRO A 143 -8.22 -19.58 1.72
CA PRO A 143 -7.06 -19.11 2.49
C PRO A 143 -5.93 -18.54 1.62
N ASP A 144 -5.83 -19.00 0.37
CA ASP A 144 -4.79 -18.57 -0.57
C ASP A 144 -5.19 -17.35 -1.42
N ARG A 145 -6.45 -16.88 -1.29
CA ARG A 145 -6.97 -15.76 -2.07
C ARG A 145 -7.00 -14.47 -1.27
N ARG A 146 -6.79 -13.35 -1.97
CA ARG A 146 -7.04 -12.03 -1.40
C ARG A 146 -8.49 -11.64 -1.61
N ILE A 147 -9.06 -10.88 -0.68
CA ILE A 147 -10.41 -10.39 -0.82
C ILE A 147 -10.41 -9.04 -1.54
N MET A 148 -11.19 -8.92 -2.60
CA MET A 148 -11.53 -7.66 -3.25
C MET A 148 -12.86 -7.15 -2.71
N LEU A 149 -12.83 -5.98 -2.06
CA LEU A 149 -14.04 -5.31 -1.58
C LEU A 149 -14.74 -4.60 -2.72
N VAL A 150 -16.00 -4.90 -2.96
CA VAL A 150 -16.76 -4.40 -4.11
C VAL A 150 -17.96 -3.54 -3.68
N ALA A 151 -18.12 -2.38 -4.32
CA ALA A 151 -19.37 -1.60 -4.34
C ALA A 151 -20.16 -2.02 -5.59
N GLU A 152 -21.23 -2.84 -5.41
CA GLU A 152 -22.06 -3.25 -6.52
C GLU A 152 -23.11 -2.18 -6.85
N LYS A 153 -23.33 -1.93 -8.14
CA LYS A 153 -24.20 -0.84 -8.67
C LYS A 153 -23.86 0.55 -8.10
N GLY A 154 -22.61 0.75 -7.68
CA GLY A 154 -22.17 1.98 -7.03
C GLY A 154 -20.69 2.30 -7.18
N THR A 155 -20.33 3.46 -6.65
CA THR A 155 -18.97 3.98 -6.59
C THR A 155 -18.33 3.64 -5.26
N MET A 156 -17.12 3.09 -5.28
CA MET A 156 -16.35 2.84 -4.08
C MET A 156 -15.66 4.10 -3.56
N GLY A 157 -15.81 4.38 -2.26
CA GLY A 157 -15.06 5.41 -1.57
C GLY A 157 -15.56 6.84 -1.80
N VAL A 158 -16.88 7.04 -1.93
CA VAL A 158 -17.47 8.37 -2.02
C VAL A 158 -17.34 9.16 -0.71
N GLY A 159 -17.34 10.48 -0.79
CA GLY A 159 -17.19 11.38 0.34
C GLY A 159 -15.74 11.83 0.57
N SER A 160 -15.35 12.05 1.82
CA SER A 160 -14.00 12.51 2.15
C SER A 160 -13.00 11.34 2.04
N SER A 161 -11.86 11.59 1.39
CA SER A 161 -10.80 10.57 1.28
C SER A 161 -10.13 10.34 2.63
N ARG A 162 -10.48 9.25 3.31
CA ARG A 162 -9.91 8.89 4.62
C ARG A 162 -8.95 7.73 4.47
N MET A 163 -7.68 7.96 4.82
CA MET A 163 -6.69 6.89 4.88
C MET A 163 -7.10 5.79 5.87
N SER A 164 -7.76 6.14 6.97
CA SER A 164 -8.31 5.16 7.93
C SER A 164 -9.32 4.21 7.30
N GLY A 165 -10.07 4.63 6.28
CA GLY A 165 -10.98 3.74 5.56
C GLY A 165 -10.24 2.64 4.82
N ILE A 166 -9.21 2.97 4.05
CA ILE A 166 -8.42 1.96 3.35
C ILE A 166 -7.58 1.11 4.31
N ASN A 167 -7.17 1.67 5.45
CA ASN A 167 -6.52 0.92 6.51
C ASN A 167 -7.43 -0.17 7.08
N ASN A 168 -8.72 0.15 7.30
CA ASN A 168 -9.71 -0.84 7.75
C ASN A 168 -9.97 -1.90 6.67
N VAL A 169 -10.03 -1.50 5.39
CA VAL A 169 -10.09 -2.47 4.28
C VAL A 169 -8.89 -3.41 4.35
N ALA A 170 -7.68 -2.89 4.46
CA ALA A 170 -6.47 -3.70 4.53
C ALA A 170 -6.45 -4.64 5.75
N LEU A 171 -6.95 -4.19 6.89
CA LEU A 171 -7.07 -5.02 8.10
C LEU A 171 -8.01 -6.22 7.87
N TRP A 172 -9.17 -5.98 7.28
CA TRP A 172 -10.18 -7.03 7.12
C TRP A 172 -9.99 -7.90 5.87
N THR A 173 -9.49 -7.34 4.76
CA THR A 173 -9.41 -8.06 3.47
C THR A 173 -8.01 -8.55 3.14
N GLY A 174 -6.97 -8.05 3.80
CA GLY A 174 -5.58 -8.42 3.55
C GLY A 174 -5.24 -9.82 4.08
N LYS A 175 -4.21 -10.44 3.50
CA LYS A 175 -3.53 -11.59 4.11
C LYS A 175 -2.74 -11.06 5.30
N GLN A 176 -3.11 -11.46 6.50
CA GLN A 176 -2.34 -11.13 7.71
C GLN A 176 -1.26 -12.18 7.94
N SER A 177 -0.02 -11.79 7.85
CA SER A 177 1.09 -12.60 8.39
C SER A 177 1.19 -12.48 9.91
N SER A 178 0.63 -11.41 10.49
CA SER A 178 0.57 -11.15 11.94
C SER A 178 -0.51 -10.11 12.24
N PRO A 179 -1.22 -10.22 13.37
CA PRO A 179 -2.19 -9.20 13.80
C PRO A 179 -1.53 -7.83 14.08
N PHE A 180 -0.22 -7.78 14.27
CA PHE A 180 0.52 -6.55 14.58
C PHE A 180 1.17 -5.89 13.36
N VAL A 181 1.14 -6.52 12.19
CA VAL A 181 1.68 -5.98 10.92
C VAL A 181 0.60 -5.99 9.85
N PRO A 182 -0.30 -5.04 9.89
CA PRO A 182 -1.44 -5.06 8.99
C PRO A 182 -1.10 -4.80 7.51
N PHE A 183 0.14 -4.54 7.12
CA PHE A 183 0.40 -3.99 5.79
C PHE A 183 1.56 -4.58 5.00
N VAL A 184 2.37 -5.46 5.55
CA VAL A 184 3.43 -6.09 4.74
C VAL A 184 2.79 -7.16 3.87
N ASN A 185 2.81 -6.95 2.56
CA ASN A 185 2.32 -7.86 1.50
C ASN A 185 0.80 -8.02 1.37
N SER A 186 -0.02 -7.18 2.01
CA SER A 186 -1.46 -7.22 1.82
C SER A 186 -1.99 -5.92 1.23
N ALA A 187 -1.64 -5.65 -0.04
CA ALA A 187 -2.25 -4.55 -0.76
C ALA A 187 -3.78 -4.69 -0.69
N PRO A 188 -4.51 -3.74 -0.10
CA PRO A 188 -5.97 -3.78 -0.10
C PRO A 188 -6.46 -3.63 -1.54
N ILE A 189 -7.46 -4.42 -1.92
CA ILE A 189 -8.05 -4.38 -3.25
C ILE A 189 -9.50 -3.90 -3.12
N VAL A 190 -9.82 -2.81 -3.79
CA VAL A 190 -11.16 -2.23 -3.79
C VAL A 190 -11.66 -2.02 -5.21
N ALA A 191 -12.95 -2.21 -5.41
CA ALA A 191 -13.58 -2.07 -6.72
C ALA A 191 -14.96 -1.41 -6.62
N GLY A 192 -15.40 -0.78 -7.68
CA GLY A 192 -16.77 -0.29 -7.83
C GLY A 192 -17.27 -0.51 -9.25
N THR A 193 -18.50 -0.93 -9.40
CA THR A 193 -19.11 -1.12 -10.73
C THR A 193 -19.38 0.21 -11.42
N ASN A 194 -19.54 1.31 -10.64
CA ASN A 194 -19.53 2.69 -11.15
C ASN A 194 -18.16 3.35 -10.93
N GLY A 195 -17.12 2.55 -10.63
CA GLY A 195 -15.75 2.98 -10.44
C GLY A 195 -15.38 3.25 -8.99
N VAL A 196 -14.16 3.73 -8.82
CA VAL A 196 -13.62 4.18 -7.53
C VAL A 196 -13.55 5.70 -7.55
N SER A 197 -14.02 6.36 -6.49
CA SER A 197 -13.92 7.82 -6.37
C SER A 197 -12.48 8.29 -6.59
N PRO A 198 -12.21 9.28 -7.46
CA PRO A 198 -10.85 9.67 -7.84
C PRO A 198 -9.95 10.04 -6.66
N ILE A 199 -10.49 10.75 -5.66
CA ILE A 199 -9.75 11.12 -4.46
C ILE A 199 -9.44 9.87 -3.62
N PHE A 200 -10.40 8.95 -3.48
CA PHE A 200 -10.20 7.71 -2.76
C PHE A 200 -9.24 6.77 -3.50
N LEU A 201 -9.29 6.71 -4.83
CA LEU A 201 -8.36 5.95 -5.66
C LEU A 201 -6.91 6.41 -5.45
N THR A 202 -6.69 7.74 -5.30
CA THR A 202 -5.38 8.26 -4.92
C THR A 202 -4.95 7.75 -3.55
N THR A 203 -5.85 7.78 -2.56
CA THR A 203 -5.58 7.26 -1.21
C THR A 203 -5.27 5.78 -1.22
N VAL A 204 -6.01 4.98 -1.99
CA VAL A 204 -5.72 3.55 -2.21
C VAL A 204 -4.30 3.35 -2.74
N GLY A 205 -3.92 4.10 -3.79
CA GLY A 205 -2.60 3.99 -4.39
C GLY A 205 -1.45 4.35 -3.43
N VAL A 206 -1.57 5.44 -2.67
CA VAL A 206 -0.51 5.86 -1.72
C VAL A 206 -0.39 4.95 -0.49
N THR A 207 -1.40 4.13 -0.21
CA THR A 207 -1.35 3.08 0.82
C THR A 207 -0.90 1.73 0.28
N GLY A 208 -0.43 1.67 -0.97
CA GLY A 208 0.01 0.44 -1.61
C GLY A 208 -1.14 -0.48 -2.04
N GLY A 209 -2.35 0.05 -2.12
CA GLY A 209 -3.54 -0.70 -2.54
C GLY A 209 -3.78 -0.69 -4.05
N ILE A 210 -4.72 -1.53 -4.48
CA ILE A 210 -5.15 -1.66 -5.87
C ILE A 210 -6.61 -1.19 -5.98
N GLY A 211 -6.85 -0.15 -6.77
CA GLY A 211 -8.19 0.28 -7.14
C GLY A 211 -8.57 -0.28 -8.50
N VAL A 212 -9.74 -0.88 -8.57
CA VAL A 212 -10.27 -1.52 -9.77
C VAL A 212 -11.54 -0.79 -10.21
N ASP A 213 -11.48 -0.16 -11.36
CA ASP A 213 -12.65 0.45 -11.98
C ASP A 213 -13.38 -0.60 -12.82
N LEU A 214 -14.48 -1.15 -12.28
CA LEU A 214 -15.30 -2.14 -12.97
C LEU A 214 -16.29 -1.50 -13.98
N LYS A 215 -16.15 -0.22 -14.30
CA LYS A 215 -16.96 0.49 -15.32
C LYS A 215 -16.78 -0.06 -16.73
N ASN A 216 -15.93 -1.05 -16.95
CA ASN A 216 -15.72 -1.66 -18.26
C ASN A 216 -16.95 -2.48 -18.67
N TRP A 217 -17.99 -1.73 -18.99
CA TRP A 217 -19.16 -2.23 -19.68
C TRP A 217 -18.73 -2.60 -21.11
N VAL A 218 -19.17 -3.73 -21.56
CA VAL A 218 -19.04 -4.05 -22.98
C VAL A 218 -20.03 -3.19 -23.73
N LYS A 219 -19.56 -2.48 -24.73
CA LYS A 219 -20.45 -1.77 -25.65
C LYS A 219 -21.43 -2.80 -26.23
N LYS A 220 -22.72 -2.50 -26.14
CA LYS A 220 -23.73 -3.26 -26.85
C LYS A 220 -23.45 -3.12 -28.34
N ILE A 221 -23.25 -4.23 -29.03
CA ILE A 221 -23.01 -4.27 -30.47
C ILE A 221 -24.21 -4.85 -31.19
N ASP A 222 -24.49 -4.38 -32.38
CA ASP A 222 -25.46 -4.93 -33.29
C ASP A 222 -24.92 -6.23 -33.97
N GLN A 223 -25.72 -6.82 -34.87
CA GLN A 223 -25.34 -8.05 -35.58
C GLN A 223 -24.12 -7.88 -36.48
N ASP A 224 -23.78 -6.64 -36.85
CA ASP A 224 -22.66 -6.29 -37.73
C ASP A 224 -21.42 -5.86 -36.94
N GLY A 225 -21.48 -5.90 -35.59
CA GLY A 225 -20.38 -5.52 -34.71
C GLY A 225 -20.23 -4.02 -34.42
N ASN A 226 -21.19 -3.19 -34.81
CA ASN A 226 -21.16 -1.75 -34.52
C ASN A 226 -21.76 -1.45 -33.17
N PRO A 227 -21.24 -0.42 -32.43
CA PRO A 227 -21.83 0.01 -31.17
C PRO A 227 -23.27 0.50 -31.35
N ILE A 228 -24.19 -0.04 -30.55
CA ILE A 228 -25.55 0.51 -30.47
C ILE A 228 -25.47 1.81 -29.67
N LEU A 229 -25.94 2.90 -30.27
CA LEU A 229 -25.95 4.23 -29.65
C LEU A 229 -27.30 4.52 -29.01
N ASN A 230 -27.30 5.30 -27.93
CA ASN A 230 -28.51 5.91 -27.37
C ASN A 230 -28.88 7.20 -28.14
N ASN A 231 -29.92 7.87 -27.71
CA ASN A 231 -30.43 9.12 -28.35
C ASN A 231 -29.43 10.31 -28.31
N ASP A 232 -28.35 10.21 -27.53
CA ASP A 232 -27.33 11.23 -27.38
C ASP A 232 -26.02 10.83 -28.10
N ASP A 233 -26.09 9.89 -29.05
CA ASP A 233 -24.94 9.34 -29.77
C ASP A 233 -23.85 8.70 -28.88
N THR A 234 -24.17 8.37 -27.63
CA THR A 234 -23.28 7.64 -26.74
C THR A 234 -23.52 6.13 -26.83
N ALA A 235 -22.45 5.34 -26.80
CA ALA A 235 -22.57 3.90 -26.87
C ALA A 235 -23.32 3.36 -25.64
N ILE A 236 -24.34 2.50 -25.89
CA ILE A 236 -25.00 1.76 -24.82
C ILE A 236 -24.01 0.74 -24.28
N LEU A 237 -23.81 0.78 -22.98
CA LEU A 237 -22.91 -0.15 -22.29
C LEU A 237 -23.72 -1.25 -21.65
N GLU A 238 -23.24 -2.49 -21.73
CA GLU A 238 -23.83 -3.64 -21.09
C GLU A 238 -22.87 -4.18 -20.03
N GLN A 239 -23.37 -4.35 -18.80
CA GLN A 239 -22.56 -4.98 -17.76
C GLN A 239 -22.38 -6.45 -18.10
N ARG A 240 -21.14 -6.85 -18.36
CA ARG A 240 -20.79 -8.23 -18.70
C ARG A 240 -20.83 -9.14 -17.49
N TYR A 241 -20.58 -8.60 -16.31
CA TYR A 241 -20.39 -9.37 -15.09
C TYR A 241 -21.19 -8.77 -13.94
N SER A 242 -22.05 -9.57 -13.33
CA SER A 242 -22.45 -9.36 -11.95
C SER A 242 -21.30 -9.81 -11.07
N VAL A 243 -20.90 -9.01 -10.14
CA VAL A 243 -19.86 -9.36 -9.16
C VAL A 243 -20.56 -9.68 -7.85
N ASP A 244 -20.86 -10.95 -7.65
CA ASP A 244 -21.41 -11.45 -6.38
C ASP A 244 -20.27 -11.74 -5.38
N SER A 245 -20.61 -11.75 -4.09
CA SER A 245 -19.68 -12.24 -3.07
C SER A 245 -19.32 -13.70 -3.35
N GLY A 246 -18.01 -14.00 -3.32
CA GLY A 246 -17.50 -15.34 -3.64
C GLY A 246 -17.12 -15.52 -5.11
N THR A 247 -17.29 -14.52 -5.97
CA THR A 247 -16.78 -14.57 -7.35
C THR A 247 -15.26 -14.69 -7.34
N LEU A 248 -14.73 -15.65 -8.10
CA LEU A 248 -13.30 -15.90 -8.21
C LEU A 248 -12.74 -15.15 -9.40
N LEU A 249 -11.65 -14.42 -9.18
CA LEU A 249 -10.97 -13.62 -10.18
C LEU A 249 -9.45 -13.74 -9.99
N LYS A 250 -8.69 -13.20 -10.94
CA LYS A 250 -7.23 -13.16 -10.90
C LYS A 250 -6.73 -11.81 -11.40
N ILE A 251 -5.70 -11.26 -10.76
CA ILE A 251 -4.91 -10.15 -11.30
C ILE A 251 -3.60 -10.73 -11.85
N ASP A 252 -3.36 -10.50 -13.14
CA ASP A 252 -2.06 -10.68 -13.77
C ASP A 252 -1.29 -9.35 -13.66
N VAL A 253 -0.29 -9.33 -12.78
CA VAL A 253 0.49 -8.12 -12.47
C VAL A 253 1.40 -7.75 -13.65
N LYS A 254 1.95 -8.73 -14.37
CA LYS A 254 2.81 -8.49 -15.53
C LYS A 254 2.03 -7.89 -16.69
N ARG A 255 0.87 -8.47 -17.00
CA ARG A 255 -0.03 -7.95 -18.03
C ARG A 255 -0.82 -6.74 -17.56
N LYS A 256 -0.84 -6.48 -16.26
CA LYS A 256 -1.62 -5.39 -15.62
C LYS A 256 -3.11 -5.49 -15.92
N LYS A 257 -3.66 -6.69 -15.77
CA LYS A 257 -5.05 -7.01 -16.11
C LYS A 257 -5.76 -7.71 -14.96
N LEU A 258 -7.04 -7.38 -14.79
CA LEU A 258 -7.97 -8.24 -14.07
C LEU A 258 -8.53 -9.27 -15.05
N LEU A 259 -8.51 -10.52 -14.66
CA LEU A 259 -8.92 -11.67 -15.49
C LEU A 259 -10.06 -12.44 -14.80
N SER A 260 -10.79 -13.21 -15.59
CA SER A 260 -11.66 -14.28 -15.08
C SER A 260 -10.86 -15.31 -14.27
N ALA A 261 -11.56 -16.16 -13.51
CA ALA A 261 -10.91 -17.21 -12.70
C ALA A 261 -10.06 -18.17 -13.54
N SER A 262 -10.47 -18.47 -14.80
CA SER A 262 -9.68 -19.29 -15.72
C SER A 262 -8.42 -18.58 -16.24
N GLY A 263 -8.37 -17.24 -16.17
CA GLY A 263 -7.32 -16.43 -16.76
C GLY A 263 -7.45 -16.19 -18.27
N GLU A 264 -8.50 -16.71 -18.90
CA GLU A 264 -8.69 -16.64 -20.35
C GLU A 264 -9.31 -15.31 -20.79
N GLU A 265 -10.14 -14.70 -19.93
CA GLU A 265 -10.88 -13.51 -20.28
C GLU A 265 -10.32 -12.28 -19.55
N GLU A 266 -9.97 -11.24 -20.32
CA GLU A 266 -9.55 -9.94 -19.81
C GLU A 266 -10.78 -9.10 -19.46
N LEU A 267 -10.89 -8.70 -18.18
CA LEU A 267 -12.03 -7.96 -17.66
C LEU A 267 -11.75 -6.47 -17.57
N VAL A 268 -10.59 -6.11 -17.02
CA VAL A 268 -10.22 -4.71 -16.73
C VAL A 268 -8.74 -4.46 -16.96
N ASP A 269 -8.42 -3.32 -17.56
CA ASP A 269 -7.06 -2.79 -17.62
C ASP A 269 -6.69 -2.13 -16.29
N LEU A 270 -5.59 -2.57 -15.69
CA LEU A 270 -5.06 -2.07 -14.42
C LEU A 270 -3.74 -1.30 -14.58
N SER A 271 -3.37 -0.89 -15.79
CA SER A 271 -2.10 -0.21 -16.06
C SER A 271 -1.90 1.04 -15.20
N SER A 272 -2.99 1.75 -14.88
CA SER A 272 -2.96 2.92 -13.98
C SER A 272 -2.67 2.57 -12.52
N SER A 273 -2.97 1.35 -12.08
CA SER A 273 -2.69 0.84 -10.73
C SER A 273 -1.29 0.23 -10.60
N PHE A 274 -0.66 -0.17 -11.72
CA PHE A 274 0.66 -0.81 -11.75
C PHE A 274 1.72 0.07 -12.44
N THR A 275 1.80 1.35 -12.05
CA THR A 275 2.93 2.19 -12.41
C THR A 275 4.16 1.82 -11.58
N PRO A 276 5.41 2.05 -12.05
CA PRO A 276 6.61 1.74 -11.27
C PRO A 276 6.56 2.27 -9.84
N GLN A 277 6.14 3.52 -9.67
CA GLN A 277 6.01 4.15 -8.35
C GLN A 277 4.96 3.45 -7.46
N LYS A 278 3.78 3.10 -8.00
CA LYS A 278 2.75 2.41 -7.23
C LYS A 278 3.16 1.00 -6.85
N MET A 279 3.92 0.32 -7.70
CA MET A 279 4.50 -0.99 -7.38
C MET A 279 5.50 -0.89 -6.23
N GLU A 280 6.32 0.16 -6.17
CA GLU A 280 7.15 0.42 -4.99
C GLU A 280 6.31 0.66 -3.73
N PHE A 281 5.20 1.41 -3.83
CA PHE A 281 4.29 1.60 -2.69
C PHE A 281 3.65 0.29 -2.24
N MET A 282 3.27 -0.59 -3.18
CA MET A 282 2.77 -1.94 -2.88
C MET A 282 3.83 -2.77 -2.16
N LYS A 283 5.07 -2.80 -2.68
CA LYS A 283 6.18 -3.55 -2.09
C LYS A 283 6.51 -3.03 -0.68
N ALA A 284 6.56 -1.72 -0.49
CA ALA A 284 6.90 -1.09 0.79
C ALA A 284 5.71 -0.98 1.77
N GLY A 285 4.49 -1.28 1.31
CA GLY A 285 3.26 -1.17 2.09
C GLY A 285 2.66 0.24 2.17
N SER A 286 3.37 1.28 1.71
CA SER A 286 2.85 2.64 1.56
C SER A 286 3.86 3.59 0.92
N SER A 287 3.38 4.73 0.42
CA SER A 287 4.24 5.84 -0.01
C SER A 287 5.07 6.43 1.14
N TYR A 288 4.55 6.41 2.37
CA TYR A 288 5.29 6.88 3.54
C TYR A 288 6.54 6.06 3.78
N SER A 289 6.46 4.71 3.66
CA SER A 289 7.63 3.84 3.79
C SER A 289 8.72 4.20 2.78
N ILE A 290 8.34 4.61 1.56
CA ILE A 290 9.29 5.06 0.54
C ILE A 290 9.92 6.41 0.90
N VAL A 291 9.12 7.39 1.34
CA VAL A 291 9.61 8.73 1.71
C VAL A 291 10.58 8.65 2.90
N PHE A 292 10.16 7.95 3.96
CA PHE A 292 11.03 7.76 5.13
C PHE A 292 12.26 6.94 4.79
N GLY A 293 12.10 5.88 3.98
CA GLY A 293 13.20 5.03 3.56
C GLY A 293 14.26 5.77 2.73
N LYS A 294 13.85 6.62 1.79
CA LYS A 294 14.77 7.48 1.03
C LYS A 294 15.56 8.41 1.95
N LYS A 295 14.89 9.05 2.90
CA LYS A 295 15.56 9.94 3.88
C LYS A 295 16.53 9.15 4.75
N LEU A 296 16.12 7.97 5.24
CA LEU A 296 16.96 7.12 6.08
C LEU A 296 18.20 6.63 5.33
N GLN A 297 18.04 6.18 4.06
CA GLN A 297 19.15 5.80 3.20
C GLN A 297 20.14 6.96 2.99
N SER A 298 19.63 8.15 2.68
CA SER A 298 20.45 9.36 2.50
C SER A 298 21.26 9.70 3.74
N LEU A 299 20.63 9.72 4.91
CA LEU A 299 21.30 10.03 6.19
C LEU A 299 22.36 8.98 6.55
N ALA A 300 22.09 7.70 6.26
CA ALA A 300 23.06 6.63 6.50
C ALA A 300 24.26 6.73 5.57
N CYS A 301 24.05 7.01 4.28
CA CYS A 301 25.14 7.25 3.32
C CYS A 301 26.00 8.45 3.72
N GLU A 302 25.37 9.56 4.10
CA GLU A 302 26.06 10.77 4.57
C GLU A 302 26.92 10.47 5.82
N ALA A 303 26.35 9.79 6.81
CA ALA A 303 27.07 9.44 8.04
C ALA A 303 28.28 8.53 7.81
N LEU A 304 28.19 7.62 6.83
CA LEU A 304 29.25 6.68 6.47
C LEU A 304 30.23 7.24 5.43
N GLY A 305 30.00 8.44 4.90
CA GLY A 305 30.82 9.01 3.80
C GLY A 305 30.69 8.24 2.48
N LEU A 306 29.52 7.63 2.22
CA LEU A 306 29.23 6.85 1.01
C LEU A 306 28.45 7.69 0.00
N GLU A 307 28.67 7.41 -1.28
CA GLU A 307 27.81 7.95 -2.35
C GLU A 307 26.40 7.34 -2.29
N LEU A 308 25.39 8.19 -2.48
CA LEU A 308 23.99 7.75 -2.47
C LEU A 308 23.64 7.06 -3.80
N ASN A 309 23.60 5.74 -3.79
CA ASN A 309 23.01 4.94 -4.85
C ASN A 309 21.55 4.61 -4.48
N SER A 310 20.61 5.38 -5.03
CA SER A 310 19.19 5.20 -4.72
C SER A 310 18.72 3.80 -5.12
N SER A 311 18.13 3.07 -4.16
CA SER A 311 17.51 1.75 -4.37
C SER A 311 16.07 1.85 -4.90
N TYR A 312 15.59 3.06 -5.13
CA TYR A 312 14.22 3.36 -5.54
C TYR A 312 14.15 3.83 -6.99
N ALA A 313 12.99 3.68 -7.61
CA ALA A 313 12.77 4.17 -8.96
C ALA A 313 13.12 5.65 -9.07
N LYS A 314 13.92 5.96 -10.09
CA LYS A 314 14.27 7.35 -10.38
C LYS A 314 13.04 8.08 -10.95
N ALA A 315 12.88 9.34 -10.58
CA ALA A 315 11.95 10.21 -11.26
C ALA A 315 12.32 10.26 -12.77
N ARG A 316 11.29 10.33 -13.63
CA ARG A 316 11.53 10.50 -15.06
C ARG A 316 12.27 11.81 -15.28
N GLU A 317 13.49 11.74 -15.83
CA GLU A 317 14.20 12.93 -16.24
C GLU A 317 13.40 13.65 -17.32
N VAL A 318 13.12 14.93 -17.11
CA VAL A 318 12.53 15.79 -18.13
C VAL A 318 13.66 16.19 -19.08
N THR A 319 13.87 15.38 -20.12
CA THR A 319 14.98 15.54 -21.07
C THR A 319 14.87 16.78 -21.97
N HIS A 320 13.70 17.44 -22.02
CA HIS A 320 13.47 18.63 -22.81
C HIS A 320 12.61 19.65 -22.08
N PRO A 321 13.21 20.60 -21.34
CA PRO A 321 12.46 21.57 -20.54
C PRO A 321 11.52 22.48 -21.34
N ASN A 322 11.61 22.51 -22.68
CA ASN A 322 10.86 23.41 -23.54
C ASN A 322 9.85 22.73 -24.48
N GLN A 323 9.73 21.41 -24.48
CA GLN A 323 8.75 20.70 -25.32
C GLN A 323 7.83 19.81 -24.50
N GLY A 324 6.53 20.16 -24.53
CA GLY A 324 5.49 19.26 -24.05
C GLY A 324 5.26 19.20 -22.54
N MET A 325 5.68 20.22 -21.79
CA MET A 325 5.34 20.30 -20.36
C MET A 325 3.86 20.39 -20.14
N THR A 326 3.35 19.56 -19.23
CA THR A 326 1.99 19.70 -18.68
C THR A 326 1.86 21.03 -17.92
N ALA A 327 0.63 21.51 -17.73
CA ALA A 327 0.39 22.73 -16.94
C ALA A 327 0.98 22.59 -15.51
N VAL A 328 0.94 21.40 -14.92
CA VAL A 328 1.51 21.12 -13.59
C VAL A 328 3.02 21.26 -13.60
N GLU A 329 3.73 20.69 -14.58
CA GLU A 329 5.20 20.81 -14.71
C GLU A 329 5.62 22.26 -14.93
N LYS A 330 4.87 23.03 -15.71
CA LYS A 330 5.11 24.47 -15.89
C LYS A 330 4.97 25.26 -14.59
N ILE A 331 3.93 24.97 -13.80
CA ILE A 331 3.69 25.60 -12.49
C ILE A 331 4.83 25.23 -11.52
N PHE A 332 5.21 23.95 -11.47
CA PHE A 332 6.33 23.51 -10.64
C PHE A 332 7.63 24.21 -11.02
N ASN A 333 8.00 24.22 -12.28
CA ASN A 333 9.22 24.87 -12.75
C ASN A 333 9.24 26.38 -12.50
N ALA A 334 8.08 27.05 -12.62
CA ALA A 334 7.98 28.48 -12.35
C ALA A 334 8.09 28.84 -10.87
N ASN A 335 7.75 27.92 -9.95
CA ASN A 335 7.68 28.19 -8.52
C ASN A 335 8.74 27.44 -7.69
N ALA A 336 9.42 26.48 -8.26
CA ALA A 336 10.46 25.67 -7.58
C ALA A 336 11.85 26.35 -7.63
N GLN A 337 11.92 27.63 -7.31
CA GLN A 337 13.21 28.34 -7.23
C GLN A 337 14.00 27.77 -6.05
N GLY A 338 15.14 27.14 -6.35
CA GLY A 338 16.08 26.62 -5.35
C GLY A 338 15.95 25.14 -5.01
N ILE A 339 15.00 24.41 -5.58
CA ILE A 339 14.99 22.96 -5.52
C ILE A 339 15.91 22.46 -6.65
N LYS A 340 17.18 22.17 -6.30
CA LYS A 340 18.02 21.36 -7.19
C LYS A 340 17.41 19.97 -7.20
N GLY A 341 16.92 19.54 -8.36
CA GLY A 341 16.45 18.18 -8.54
C GLY A 341 17.59 17.21 -8.31
N ASP A 342 17.47 16.39 -7.30
CA ASP A 342 18.15 15.12 -7.12
C ASP A 342 17.18 13.98 -7.43
#